data_8ac44b29343954f3c94c11067f1b9856
#
_entry.id   8ac44b29343954f3c94c11067f1b9856
#
_cell.length_a   1.000
_cell.length_b   1.000
_cell.length_c   1.000
_cell.angle_alpha   90.00
_cell.angle_beta   90.00
_cell.angle_gamma   90.00
#
_symmetry.space_group_name_H-M   'P 1'
#
loop_
_entity.id
_entity.type
_entity.pdbx_description
1 polymer ?
#
loop_
_entity_poly.entity_id
_entity_poly.type
_entity_poly.pdbx_seq_one_letter_code
_entity_poly.pdbx_strand_id
1 'polypeptide(L)'
;MIKVAIIGAENVGKSTLMNALLGGRVSEVSEVPGTTKGTIRRYFGKVKLPKTMKNPFGGADELVLIDTAGLFDPEKEVRGKVLSEEKFKEVIKEIVNADVIIHMIDATKGLHRGMEKLHYMLKFRYEKPIIVVINKIDLVPREKVEELAKIVEKRLEQRPILLSLVTYEGFNELLNALAYYAQYAI
;
A
#
# COMPACT_ATOMS: atom_id res chain seq x y z
N MET A 1 0.08 12.33 13.10
CA MET A 1 0.81 11.93 11.86
C MET A 1 0.81 10.42 11.74
N ILE A 2 0.48 9.90 10.58
CA ILE A 2 0.55 8.47 10.28
C ILE A 2 1.50 8.23 9.11
N LYS A 3 2.39 7.25 9.25
CA LYS A 3 3.30 6.80 8.18
C LYS A 3 2.73 5.56 7.52
N VAL A 4 2.49 5.63 6.22
CA VAL A 4 1.90 4.56 5.43
C VAL A 4 2.87 4.15 4.32
N ALA A 5 3.29 2.89 4.31
CA ALA A 5 4.05 2.33 3.20
C ALA A 5 3.09 1.68 2.21
N ILE A 6 3.24 1.99 0.93
CA ILE A 6 2.44 1.38 -0.14
C ILE A 6 3.34 0.44 -0.92
N ILE A 7 2.99 -0.84 -0.91
CA ILE A 7 3.70 -1.89 -1.64
C ILE A 7 2.79 -2.52 -2.69
N GLY A 8 3.38 -3.03 -3.73
CA GLY A 8 2.67 -3.69 -4.82
C GLY A 8 3.57 -3.80 -6.06
N ALA A 9 3.17 -4.62 -7.00
CA ALA A 9 3.85 -4.72 -8.29
C ALA A 9 3.74 -3.40 -9.06
N GLU A 10 4.56 -3.25 -10.10
CA GLU A 10 4.48 -2.07 -10.96
C GLU A 10 3.10 -1.93 -11.59
N ASN A 11 2.64 -0.70 -11.78
CA ASN A 11 1.34 -0.36 -12.39
C ASN A 11 0.09 -0.85 -11.64
N VAL A 12 0.19 -1.17 -10.35
CA VAL A 12 -1.01 -1.51 -9.54
C VAL A 12 -1.87 -0.30 -9.19
N GLY A 13 -1.38 0.92 -9.43
CA GLY A 13 -2.09 2.16 -9.13
C GLY A 13 -1.63 2.87 -7.85
N LYS A 14 -0.39 2.64 -7.40
CA LYS A 14 0.16 3.27 -6.19
C LYS A 14 0.12 4.80 -6.28
N SER A 15 0.58 5.38 -7.38
CA SER A 15 0.58 6.84 -7.59
C SER A 15 -0.83 7.42 -7.61
N THR A 16 -1.77 6.74 -8.23
CA THR A 16 -3.18 7.16 -8.28
C THR A 16 -3.80 7.14 -6.89
N LEU A 17 -3.49 6.11 -6.10
CA LEU A 17 -3.96 6.04 -4.71
C LEU A 17 -3.36 7.16 -3.86
N MET A 18 -2.07 7.44 -3.99
CA MET A 18 -1.41 8.53 -3.28
C MET A 18 -2.08 9.87 -3.58
N ASN A 19 -2.38 10.15 -4.84
CA ASN A 19 -3.08 11.38 -5.23
C ASN A 19 -4.49 11.44 -4.65
N ALA A 20 -5.22 10.33 -4.64
CA ALA A 20 -6.55 10.25 -4.07
C ALA A 20 -6.55 10.51 -2.56
N LEU A 21 -5.60 9.92 -1.83
CA LEU A 21 -5.46 10.10 -0.38
C LEU A 21 -5.07 11.54 -0.01
N LEU A 22 -4.19 12.17 -0.77
CA LEU A 22 -3.67 13.50 -0.51
C LEU A 22 -4.46 14.63 -1.18
N GLY A 23 -5.55 14.30 -1.87
CA GLY A 23 -6.41 15.29 -2.52
C GLY A 23 -5.75 16.10 -3.64
N GLY A 24 -4.78 15.52 -4.33
CA GLY A 24 -4.06 16.17 -5.42
C GLY A 24 -3.03 17.24 -5.00
N ARG A 25 -2.86 17.46 -3.71
CA ARG A 25 -1.87 18.40 -3.16
C ARG A 25 -0.66 17.63 -2.62
N VAL A 26 0.08 17.04 -3.53
CA VAL A 26 1.29 16.28 -3.18
C VAL A 26 2.49 17.22 -3.26
N SER A 27 3.11 17.51 -2.15
CA SER A 27 4.49 18.00 -2.14
C SER A 27 5.42 16.79 -2.09
N GLU A 28 6.13 16.54 -3.17
CA GLU A 28 7.21 15.57 -3.17
C GLU A 28 8.27 16.05 -2.19
N VAL A 29 8.51 15.28 -1.15
CA VAL A 29 9.56 15.61 -0.20
C VAL A 29 10.65 14.57 -0.28
N SER A 30 11.75 14.98 -0.83
CA SER A 30 13.08 14.37 -0.79
C SER A 30 13.19 12.84 -0.79
N GLU A 31 14.13 12.38 -1.57
CA GLU A 31 14.69 11.04 -1.46
C GLU A 31 15.06 10.73 -0.01
N VAL A 32 14.78 9.51 0.44
CA VAL A 32 15.20 9.06 1.77
C VAL A 32 16.74 9.07 1.82
N PRO A 33 17.36 9.77 2.79
CA PRO A 33 18.80 9.77 2.91
C PRO A 33 19.38 8.36 3.02
N GLY A 34 20.44 8.08 2.25
CA GLY A 34 21.11 6.79 2.26
C GLY A 34 20.52 5.73 1.34
N THR A 35 19.42 6.00 0.65
CA THR A 35 18.85 5.08 -0.35
C THR A 35 19.29 5.44 -1.77
N THR A 36 19.24 4.47 -2.68
CA THR A 36 19.54 4.72 -4.09
C THR A 36 18.41 5.53 -4.72
N LYS A 37 18.76 6.54 -5.53
CA LYS A 37 17.80 7.36 -6.27
C LYS A 37 16.72 6.53 -6.96
N GLY A 38 15.45 6.85 -6.72
CA GLY A 38 14.30 6.27 -7.39
C GLY A 38 13.75 4.98 -6.77
N THR A 39 14.35 4.47 -5.69
CA THR A 39 13.87 3.25 -5.03
C THR A 39 12.78 3.53 -4.00
N ILE A 40 12.93 4.60 -3.22
CA ILE A 40 11.97 5.00 -2.19
C ILE A 40 11.71 6.50 -2.30
N ARG A 41 10.43 6.86 -2.28
CA ARG A 41 9.99 8.26 -2.27
C ARG A 41 9.05 8.49 -1.11
N ARG A 42 9.15 9.64 -0.48
CA ARG A 42 8.23 10.08 0.58
C ARG A 42 7.38 11.23 0.07
N TYR A 43 6.10 11.18 0.41
CA TYR A 43 5.14 12.24 0.10
C TYR A 43 4.46 12.67 1.38
N PHE A 44 4.31 13.97 1.57
CA PHE A 44 3.62 14.54 2.71
C PHE A 44 2.31 15.19 2.28
N GLY A 45 1.31 15.06 3.11
CA GLY A 45 0.03 15.71 2.90
C GLY A 45 -0.89 15.53 4.09
N LYS A 46 -2.13 15.96 3.92
CA LYS A 46 -3.19 15.77 4.91
C LYS A 46 -4.27 14.90 4.33
N VAL A 47 -4.73 13.94 5.10
CA VAL A 47 -5.86 13.09 4.77
C VAL A 47 -6.99 13.34 5.75
N LYS A 48 -8.23 13.38 5.26
CA LYS A 48 -9.41 13.41 6.13
C LYS A 48 -9.75 11.98 6.52
N LEU A 49 -9.59 11.68 7.80
CA LEU A 49 -9.92 10.38 8.35
C LEU A 49 -11.30 10.42 9.05
N PRO A 50 -12.07 9.33 8.98
CA PRO A 50 -13.33 9.23 9.70
C PRO A 50 -13.11 9.24 11.22
N LYS A 51 -14.20 9.45 11.95
CA LYS A 51 -14.21 9.46 13.41
C LYS A 51 -13.78 8.12 13.98
N THR A 52 -12.97 8.18 15.03
CA THR A 52 -12.56 6.99 15.80
C THR A 52 -12.76 7.25 17.29
N MET A 53 -12.59 6.23 18.11
CA MET A 53 -12.68 6.39 19.57
C MET A 53 -11.64 7.36 20.12
N LYS A 54 -10.43 7.40 19.53
CA LYS A 54 -9.37 8.34 19.90
C LYS A 54 -9.49 9.71 19.23
N ASN A 55 -10.21 9.78 18.12
CA ASN A 55 -10.49 11.03 17.41
C ASN A 55 -12.00 11.12 17.11
N PRO A 56 -12.83 11.42 18.12
CA PRO A 56 -14.28 11.37 18.01
C PRO A 56 -14.85 12.45 17.06
N PHE A 57 -14.08 13.45 16.75
CA PHE A 57 -14.49 14.51 15.82
C PHE A 57 -14.09 14.21 14.38
N GLY A 58 -13.18 13.25 14.18
CA GLY A 58 -12.57 13.01 12.87
C GLY A 58 -11.69 14.19 12.45
N GLY A 59 -11.35 14.27 11.19
CA GLY A 59 -10.67 15.43 10.62
C GLY A 59 -9.39 15.10 9.88
N ALA A 60 -8.66 16.14 9.53
CA ALA A 60 -7.42 16.02 8.79
C ALA A 60 -6.28 15.55 9.71
N ASP A 61 -5.59 14.51 9.31
CA ASP A 61 -4.34 14.07 9.93
C ASP A 61 -3.19 14.20 8.93
N GLU A 62 -2.00 14.38 9.46
CA GLU A 62 -0.80 14.40 8.64
C GLU A 62 -0.45 13.00 8.17
N LEU A 63 -0.26 12.85 6.88
CA LEU A 63 0.04 11.58 6.23
C LEU A 63 1.41 11.64 5.59
N VAL A 64 2.25 10.67 5.91
CA VAL A 64 3.50 10.42 5.21
C VAL A 64 3.33 9.13 4.42
N LEU A 65 3.38 9.23 3.11
CA LEU A 65 3.33 8.08 2.21
C LEU A 65 4.75 7.70 1.79
N ILE A 66 5.08 6.44 1.93
CA ILE A 66 6.33 5.86 1.47
C ILE A 66 6.02 5.03 0.22
N ASP A 67 6.50 5.48 -0.92
CA ASP A 67 6.35 4.76 -2.19
C ASP A 67 7.59 3.90 -2.44
N THR A 68 7.36 2.61 -2.62
CA THR A 68 8.40 1.61 -2.90
C THR A 68 8.39 1.20 -4.37
N ALA A 69 8.32 2.16 -5.28
CA ALA A 69 8.21 1.93 -6.70
C ALA A 69 9.29 0.96 -7.23
N GLY A 70 8.86 -0.03 -7.99
CA GLY A 70 9.75 -0.95 -8.71
C GLY A 70 10.40 -2.02 -7.85
N LEU A 71 9.95 -2.21 -6.60
CA LEU A 71 10.51 -3.22 -5.71
C LEU A 71 10.30 -4.66 -6.23
N PHE A 72 9.15 -4.91 -6.84
CA PHE A 72 8.79 -6.19 -7.43
C PHE A 72 8.16 -5.96 -8.81
N ASP A 73 9.03 -5.67 -9.78
CA ASP A 73 8.64 -5.60 -11.17
C ASP A 73 8.87 -6.98 -11.81
N PRO A 74 7.81 -7.69 -12.23
CA PRO A 74 7.96 -8.99 -12.88
C PRO A 74 8.86 -8.96 -14.11
N GLU A 75 8.85 -7.84 -14.86
CA GLU A 75 9.70 -7.68 -16.05
C GLU A 75 11.19 -7.54 -15.67
N LYS A 76 11.49 -6.88 -14.56
CA LYS A 76 12.85 -6.74 -14.04
C LYS A 76 13.38 -8.06 -13.49
N GLU A 77 12.52 -8.85 -12.85
CA GLU A 77 12.87 -10.19 -12.40
C GLU A 77 13.24 -11.11 -13.57
N VAL A 78 12.46 -11.07 -14.66
CA VAL A 78 12.73 -11.83 -15.89
C VAL A 78 14.01 -11.38 -16.56
N ARG A 79 14.36 -10.09 -16.50
CA ARG A 79 15.59 -9.55 -17.08
C ARG A 79 16.82 -9.68 -16.18
N GLY A 80 16.72 -10.35 -15.02
CA GLY A 80 17.84 -10.53 -14.10
C GLY A 80 18.25 -9.27 -13.35
N LYS A 81 17.45 -8.21 -13.38
CA LYS A 81 17.68 -6.99 -12.62
C LYS A 81 17.06 -7.10 -11.23
N VAL A 82 17.57 -8.01 -10.44
CA VAL A 82 17.19 -8.14 -9.03
C VAL A 82 17.85 -7.01 -8.25
N LEU A 83 17.11 -6.42 -7.31
CA LEU A 83 17.68 -5.51 -6.32
C LEU A 83 18.82 -6.22 -5.59
N SER A 84 19.95 -5.53 -5.38
CA SER A 84 21.00 -6.07 -4.54
C SER A 84 20.45 -6.36 -3.14
N GLU A 85 21.03 -7.33 -2.45
CA GLU A 85 20.60 -7.69 -1.09
C GLU A 85 20.64 -6.49 -0.14
N GLU A 86 21.64 -5.61 -0.27
CA GLU A 86 21.76 -4.39 0.53
C GLU A 86 20.62 -3.41 0.28
N LYS A 87 20.26 -3.17 -0.98
CA LYS A 87 19.13 -2.31 -1.34
C LYS A 87 17.80 -2.88 -0.84
N PHE A 88 17.63 -4.18 -0.92
CA PHE A 88 16.46 -4.85 -0.40
C PHE A 88 16.32 -4.64 1.12
N LYS A 89 17.42 -4.79 1.87
CA LYS A 89 17.43 -4.53 3.32
C LYS A 89 17.06 -3.08 3.66
N GLU A 90 17.58 -2.10 2.91
CA GLU A 90 17.24 -0.68 3.09
C GLU A 90 15.75 -0.43 2.88
N VAL A 91 15.18 -0.98 1.83
CA VAL A 91 13.76 -0.84 1.52
C VAL A 91 12.89 -1.49 2.60
N ILE A 92 13.24 -2.70 3.03
CA ILE A 92 12.53 -3.39 4.12
C ILE A 92 12.56 -2.57 5.40
N LYS A 93 13.71 -1.99 5.73
CA LYS A 93 13.83 -1.11 6.90
C LYS A 93 12.86 0.07 6.86
N GLU A 94 12.72 0.72 5.71
CA GLU A 94 11.78 1.83 5.54
C GLU A 94 10.31 1.36 5.64
N ILE A 95 9.98 0.22 5.05
CA ILE A 95 8.63 -0.36 5.14
C ILE A 95 8.30 -0.72 6.59
N VAL A 96 9.23 -1.34 7.30
CA VAL A 96 9.04 -1.76 8.71
C VAL A 96 8.90 -0.56 9.64
N ASN A 97 9.49 0.57 9.30
CA ASN A 97 9.33 1.82 10.06
C ASN A 97 7.98 2.52 9.85
N ALA A 98 7.18 2.08 8.89
CA ALA A 98 5.84 2.60 8.71
C ALA A 98 4.89 2.14 9.82
N ASP A 99 3.84 2.91 10.07
CA ASP A 99 2.80 2.57 11.06
C ASP A 99 1.85 1.50 10.51
N VAL A 100 1.57 1.57 9.22
CA VAL A 100 0.71 0.62 8.50
C VAL A 100 1.19 0.46 7.06
N ILE A 101 0.96 -0.70 6.50
CA ILE A 101 1.32 -1.03 5.13
C ILE A 101 0.03 -1.23 4.31
N ILE A 102 -0.03 -0.62 3.13
CA ILE A 102 -1.06 -0.93 2.13
C ILE A 102 -0.42 -1.84 1.09
N HIS A 103 -0.92 -3.06 0.98
CA HIS A 103 -0.53 -4.02 -0.05
C HIS A 103 -1.55 -3.97 -1.18
N MET A 104 -1.16 -3.40 -2.31
CA MET A 104 -2.02 -3.25 -3.47
C MET A 104 -1.84 -4.39 -4.46
N ILE A 105 -2.96 -4.94 -4.91
CA ILE A 105 -3.04 -6.00 -5.91
C ILE A 105 -3.84 -5.47 -7.11
N ASP A 106 -3.37 -5.71 -8.31
CA ASP A 106 -4.08 -5.36 -9.55
C ASP A 106 -5.09 -6.46 -9.88
N ALA A 107 -6.38 -6.11 -9.92
CA ALA A 107 -7.46 -7.05 -10.21
C ALA A 107 -7.30 -7.73 -11.58
N THR A 108 -6.64 -7.10 -12.54
CA THR A 108 -6.41 -7.64 -13.89
C THR A 108 -5.28 -8.66 -13.95
N LYS A 109 -4.40 -8.68 -12.94
CA LYS A 109 -3.18 -9.53 -12.91
C LYS A 109 -3.20 -10.57 -11.79
N GLY A 110 -3.88 -10.29 -10.69
CA GLY A 110 -3.92 -11.15 -9.52
C GLY A 110 -2.72 -11.00 -8.59
N LEU A 111 -2.60 -11.94 -7.65
CA LEU A 111 -1.57 -11.91 -6.61
C LEU A 111 -0.22 -12.34 -7.17
N HIS A 112 0.76 -11.44 -7.11
CA HIS A 112 2.14 -11.72 -7.50
C HIS A 112 2.84 -12.57 -6.42
N ARG A 113 3.55 -13.63 -6.83
CA ARG A 113 4.21 -14.57 -5.90
C ARG A 113 5.26 -13.90 -5.02
N GLY A 114 6.05 -12.99 -5.56
CA GLY A 114 7.05 -12.24 -4.79
C GLY A 114 6.40 -11.34 -3.74
N MET A 115 5.28 -10.73 -4.07
CA MET A 115 4.50 -9.91 -3.15
C MET A 115 3.83 -10.75 -2.05
N GLU A 116 3.40 -11.95 -2.36
CA GLU A 116 2.87 -12.90 -1.36
C GLU A 116 3.92 -13.23 -0.31
N LYS A 117 5.15 -13.55 -0.74
CA LYS A 117 6.27 -13.81 0.17
C LYS A 117 6.62 -12.61 1.03
N LEU A 118 6.68 -11.42 0.43
CA LEU A 118 6.92 -10.18 1.17
C LEU A 118 5.83 -9.92 2.21
N HIS A 119 4.58 -10.13 1.84
CA HIS A 119 3.44 -9.97 2.74
C HIS A 119 3.58 -10.86 3.98
N TYR A 120 3.89 -12.13 3.80
CA TYR A 120 4.10 -13.05 4.91
C TYR A 120 5.25 -12.61 5.82
N MET A 121 6.36 -12.19 5.26
CA MET A 121 7.50 -11.70 6.02
C MET A 121 7.12 -10.47 6.86
N LEU A 122 6.44 -9.49 6.26
CA LEU A 122 6.03 -8.27 6.96
C LEU A 122 4.99 -8.54 8.05
N LYS A 123 4.05 -9.43 7.79
CA LYS A 123 2.97 -9.75 8.72
C LYS A 123 3.43 -10.61 9.89
N PHE A 124 4.19 -11.67 9.64
CA PHE A 124 4.54 -12.65 10.66
C PHE A 124 5.90 -12.44 11.28
N ARG A 125 6.92 -12.03 10.51
CA ARG A 125 8.25 -11.77 11.05
C ARG A 125 8.36 -10.41 11.71
N TYR A 126 7.79 -9.38 11.08
CA TYR A 126 7.87 -8.00 11.57
C TYR A 126 6.61 -7.53 12.29
N GLU A 127 5.57 -8.35 12.30
CA GLU A 127 4.30 -8.06 12.98
C GLU A 127 3.67 -6.72 12.56
N LYS A 128 3.80 -6.37 11.27
CA LYS A 128 3.26 -5.12 10.75
C LYS A 128 1.78 -5.22 10.43
N PRO A 129 0.98 -4.18 10.77
CA PRO A 129 -0.38 -4.07 10.28
C PRO A 129 -0.37 -3.88 8.77
N ILE A 130 -1.15 -4.68 8.06
CA ILE A 130 -1.26 -4.60 6.59
C ILE A 130 -2.72 -4.48 6.21
N ILE A 131 -3.01 -3.52 5.33
CA ILE A 131 -4.29 -3.39 4.65
C ILE A 131 -4.12 -3.95 3.24
N VAL A 132 -4.86 -4.98 2.88
CA VAL A 132 -4.83 -5.57 1.54
C VAL A 132 -5.90 -4.91 0.68
N VAL A 133 -5.50 -4.45 -0.50
CA VAL A 133 -6.39 -3.75 -1.44
C VAL A 133 -6.28 -4.41 -2.81
N ILE A 134 -7.42 -4.83 -3.37
CA ILE A 134 -7.52 -5.23 -4.77
C ILE A 134 -8.03 -4.02 -5.54
N ASN A 135 -7.15 -3.41 -6.33
CA ASN A 135 -7.43 -2.21 -7.11
C ASN A 135 -7.83 -2.54 -8.55
N LYS A 136 -8.43 -1.57 -9.22
CA LYS A 136 -8.90 -1.67 -10.62
C LYS A 136 -10.04 -2.66 -10.82
N ILE A 137 -10.90 -2.81 -9.81
CA ILE A 137 -12.05 -3.72 -9.89
C ILE A 137 -13.06 -3.32 -10.96
N ASP A 138 -13.06 -2.06 -11.39
CA ASP A 138 -13.87 -1.54 -12.50
C ASP A 138 -13.46 -2.12 -13.87
N LEU A 139 -12.25 -2.65 -14.00
CA LEU A 139 -11.71 -3.24 -15.23
C LEU A 139 -11.97 -4.74 -15.38
N VAL A 140 -12.55 -5.37 -14.37
CA VAL A 140 -12.74 -6.82 -14.29
C VAL A 140 -14.21 -7.14 -14.00
N PRO A 141 -14.82 -8.18 -14.63
CA PRO A 141 -16.17 -8.61 -14.29
C PRO A 141 -16.31 -8.93 -12.80
N ARG A 142 -17.43 -8.57 -12.21
CA ARG A 142 -17.67 -8.72 -10.76
C ARG A 142 -17.42 -10.14 -10.26
N GLU A 143 -17.82 -11.14 -11.01
CA GLU A 143 -17.61 -12.55 -10.65
C GLU A 143 -16.13 -12.90 -10.50
N LYS A 144 -15.29 -12.39 -11.40
CA LYS A 144 -13.83 -12.59 -11.34
C LYS A 144 -13.17 -11.82 -10.21
N VAL A 145 -13.68 -10.63 -9.89
CA VAL A 145 -13.23 -9.86 -8.71
C VAL A 145 -13.50 -10.67 -7.44
N GLU A 146 -14.68 -11.23 -7.30
CA GLU A 146 -15.07 -12.05 -6.14
C GLU A 146 -14.25 -13.33 -6.02
N GLU A 147 -13.97 -14.00 -7.14
CA GLU A 147 -13.07 -15.17 -7.17
C GLU A 147 -11.66 -14.79 -6.70
N LEU A 148 -11.11 -13.70 -7.23
CA LEU A 148 -9.80 -13.22 -6.82
C LEU A 148 -9.76 -12.84 -5.34
N ALA A 149 -10.81 -12.19 -4.84
CA ALA A 149 -10.93 -11.84 -3.43
C ALA A 149 -10.87 -13.06 -2.53
N LYS A 150 -11.53 -14.16 -2.90
CA LYS A 150 -11.47 -15.42 -2.16
C LYS A 150 -10.08 -16.05 -2.18
N ILE A 151 -9.39 -16.02 -3.32
CA ILE A 151 -8.02 -16.52 -3.45
C ILE A 151 -7.08 -15.71 -2.57
N VAL A 152 -7.17 -14.39 -2.61
CA VAL A 152 -6.34 -13.49 -1.81
C VAL A 152 -6.60 -13.69 -0.32
N GLU A 153 -7.86 -13.77 0.10
CA GLU A 153 -8.23 -14.00 1.49
C GLU A 153 -7.65 -15.32 2.02
N LYS A 154 -7.73 -16.37 1.23
CA LYS A 154 -7.18 -17.68 1.59
C LYS A 154 -5.65 -17.66 1.68
N ARG A 155 -4.98 -17.06 0.68
CA ARG A 155 -3.51 -17.05 0.61
C ARG A 155 -2.87 -16.09 1.60
N LEU A 156 -3.44 -14.91 1.79
CA LEU A 156 -2.88 -13.90 2.71
C LEU A 156 -3.49 -13.96 4.11
N GLU A 157 -4.45 -14.86 4.33
CA GLU A 157 -5.18 -15.00 5.60
C GLU A 157 -5.77 -13.67 6.08
N GLN A 158 -6.25 -12.87 5.14
CA GLN A 158 -6.75 -11.54 5.38
C GLN A 158 -7.75 -11.14 4.28
N ARG A 159 -8.87 -10.54 4.70
CA ARG A 159 -9.89 -10.05 3.78
C ARG A 159 -9.42 -8.80 3.04
N PRO A 160 -9.42 -8.79 1.70
CA PRO A 160 -9.04 -7.61 0.95
C PRO A 160 -10.17 -6.59 0.86
N ILE A 161 -9.81 -5.32 0.74
CA ILE A 161 -10.71 -4.24 0.34
C ILE A 161 -10.75 -4.21 -1.20
N LEU A 162 -11.95 -4.22 -1.75
CA LEU A 162 -12.17 -4.08 -3.19
C LEU A 162 -12.25 -2.61 -3.56
N LEU A 163 -11.32 -2.13 -4.38
CA LEU A 163 -11.13 -0.71 -4.66
C LEU A 163 -11.19 -0.39 -6.16
N SER A 164 -11.89 0.67 -6.49
CA SER A 164 -11.76 1.37 -7.76
C SER A 164 -11.50 2.86 -7.51
N LEU A 165 -10.44 3.39 -8.07
CA LEU A 165 -10.15 4.83 -8.02
C LEU A 165 -10.82 5.61 -9.17
N VAL A 166 -11.57 4.92 -10.01
CA VAL A 166 -12.45 5.50 -11.03
C VAL A 166 -13.84 5.76 -10.47
N THR A 167 -14.44 4.76 -9.85
CA THR A 167 -15.78 4.83 -9.24
C THR A 167 -15.77 5.22 -7.77
N TYR A 168 -14.62 5.17 -7.13
CA TYR A 168 -14.42 5.33 -5.67
C TYR A 168 -15.08 4.24 -4.83
N GLU A 169 -15.47 3.11 -5.41
CA GLU A 169 -15.91 1.95 -4.65
C GLU A 169 -14.79 1.50 -3.71
N GLY A 170 -15.09 1.25 -2.45
CA GLY A 170 -14.15 0.79 -1.44
C GLY A 170 -13.25 1.87 -0.83
N PHE A 171 -13.27 3.09 -1.33
CA PHE A 171 -12.38 4.16 -0.84
C PHE A 171 -12.69 4.55 0.62
N ASN A 172 -13.98 4.65 0.98
CA ASN A 172 -14.37 4.90 2.37
C ASN A 172 -13.97 3.77 3.31
N GLU A 173 -14.06 2.54 2.86
CA GLU A 173 -13.59 1.37 3.61
C GLU A 173 -12.07 1.44 3.86
N LEU A 174 -11.30 1.86 2.86
CA LEU A 174 -9.87 2.10 3.01
C LEU A 174 -9.57 3.21 4.01
N LEU A 175 -10.30 4.32 3.96
CA LEU A 175 -10.14 5.41 4.93
C LEU A 175 -10.49 4.97 6.35
N ASN A 176 -11.52 4.15 6.51
CA ASN A 176 -11.86 3.56 7.81
C ASN A 176 -10.75 2.67 8.36
N ALA A 177 -10.14 1.85 7.52
CA ALA A 177 -9.02 1.01 7.89
C ALA A 177 -7.79 1.85 8.29
N LEU A 178 -7.47 2.89 7.53
CA LEU A 178 -6.39 3.81 7.88
C LEU A 178 -6.64 4.51 9.21
N ALA A 179 -7.87 4.99 9.45
CA ALA A 179 -8.25 5.61 10.72
C ALA A 179 -8.10 4.66 11.89
N TYR A 180 -8.48 3.40 11.71
CA TYR A 180 -8.32 2.36 12.73
C TYR A 180 -6.85 2.21 13.14
N TYR A 181 -5.94 2.08 12.17
CA TYR A 181 -4.51 1.94 12.48
C TYR A 181 -3.85 3.24 12.93
N ALA A 182 -4.32 4.39 12.46
CA ALA A 182 -3.81 5.71 12.87
C ALA A 182 -3.94 5.95 14.37
N GLN A 183 -4.97 5.41 15.02
CA GLN A 183 -5.14 5.57 16.47
C GLN A 183 -4.08 4.82 17.30
N TYR A 184 -3.33 3.91 16.70
CA TYR A 184 -2.22 3.18 17.34
C TYR A 184 -0.85 3.70 16.89
N ALA A 185 -0.78 4.64 15.95
CA ALA A 185 0.46 5.29 15.56
C ALA A 185 0.98 6.18 16.69
N ILE A 186 2.27 6.08 16.97
CA ILE A 186 2.93 6.83 18.05
C ILE A 186 3.52 8.13 17.51
#